data_ef6909cca952972e6021e27a401138c0
#
_entry.id   ef6909cca952972e6021e27a401138c0
#
_cell.length_a   1.000
_cell.length_b   1.000
_cell.length_c   1.000
_cell.angle_alpha   90.00
_cell.angle_beta   90.00
_cell.angle_gamma   90.00
#
_symmetry.space_group_name_H-M   'P 1'
#
loop_
_entity.id
_entity.type
_entity.pdbx_description
1 polymer ?
#
loop_
_entity_poly.entity_id
_entity_poly.type
_entity_poly.pdbx_seq_one_letter_code
_entity_poly.pdbx_strand_id
1 'polypeptide(L)'
;MTPRYIMIGGFLGAGKTTTVGRLARHYMAQGKRVGIVTNDQTTDLVDTHTLRSQGFEVGEVAGACFCCNFNELTSTVEQLGSDERPEIILAEPVGSCTDLVATVIRPLVQVYQQPLDVAPYGVILKPSHGLRILSNSGRGGFSPKAEYIFRKQLEEADFLIINRLDELTVEQVNELTTLLQEQFPGRPIVRISARTGAGFDQLCDFLDQRGAFGQRVMELDYDVYAEGEAELGWLNSQVVVDAPHEFPLDNLLVDLIDRLRRRFDAVGAETAHLKSIGLWEGFYGVANLVSSFTPPELSLPSNCQVKQAHVVVNARVAIDPELLAQMVRDEVAAAAAALTLTHRIETLQSFRPGRPVPTHRIPTT
;
A
#
# COMPACT_ATOMS: atom_id res chain seq x y z
N MET A 1 0.70 -23.73 17.99
CA MET A 1 1.43 -23.71 16.69
C MET A 1 2.07 -22.34 16.54
N THR A 2 3.31 -22.27 16.03
CA THR A 2 3.99 -20.97 15.80
C THR A 2 3.38 -20.28 14.60
N PRO A 3 2.83 -19.05 14.72
CA PRO A 3 2.25 -18.34 13.60
C PRO A 3 3.27 -18.06 12.49
N ARG A 4 2.83 -18.18 11.23
CA ARG A 4 3.59 -17.78 10.06
C ARG A 4 3.45 -16.28 9.84
N TYR A 5 4.53 -15.53 9.90
CA TYR A 5 4.54 -14.09 9.63
C TYR A 5 4.99 -13.83 8.19
N ILE A 6 4.12 -13.25 7.40
CA ILE A 6 4.33 -12.95 5.98
C ILE A 6 4.23 -11.44 5.80
N MET A 7 5.32 -10.79 5.43
CA MET A 7 5.33 -9.37 5.12
C MET A 7 5.55 -9.15 3.61
N ILE A 8 4.68 -8.34 3.00
CA ILE A 8 4.78 -7.95 1.59
C ILE A 8 5.08 -6.46 1.53
N GLY A 9 6.35 -6.14 1.25
CA GLY A 9 6.81 -4.77 1.03
C GLY A 9 6.58 -4.30 -0.41
N GLY A 10 6.95 -3.06 -0.68
CA GLY A 10 6.91 -2.50 -2.02
C GLY A 10 6.34 -1.09 -2.07
N PHE A 11 6.73 -0.38 -3.12
CA PHE A 11 6.45 1.05 -3.27
C PHE A 11 4.95 1.36 -3.39
N LEU A 12 4.62 2.63 -3.26
CA LEU A 12 3.25 3.14 -3.38
C LEU A 12 2.59 2.70 -4.70
N GLY A 13 1.34 2.26 -4.64
CA GLY A 13 0.59 1.83 -5.81
C GLY A 13 1.01 0.48 -6.42
N ALA A 14 1.92 -0.27 -5.79
CA ALA A 14 2.40 -1.57 -6.31
C ALA A 14 1.36 -2.69 -6.23
N GLY A 15 0.30 -2.54 -5.42
CA GLY A 15 -0.76 -3.53 -5.27
C GLY A 15 -0.60 -4.43 -4.06
N LYS A 16 0.06 -3.97 -3.00
CA LYS A 16 0.23 -4.70 -1.73
C LYS A 16 -1.09 -5.14 -1.14
N THR A 17 -2.02 -4.22 -0.90
CA THR A 17 -3.34 -4.49 -0.29
C THR A 17 -4.12 -5.54 -1.06
N THR A 18 -4.15 -5.46 -2.40
CA THR A 18 -4.82 -6.45 -3.25
C THR A 18 -4.16 -7.83 -3.13
N THR A 19 -2.82 -7.86 -3.06
CA THR A 19 -2.04 -9.08 -2.89
C THR A 19 -2.30 -9.71 -1.51
N VAL A 20 -2.24 -8.90 -0.45
CA VAL A 20 -2.52 -9.34 0.93
C VAL A 20 -3.94 -9.90 1.05
N GLY A 21 -4.96 -9.20 0.52
CA GLY A 21 -6.33 -9.70 0.52
C GLY A 21 -6.51 -11.02 -0.25
N ARG A 22 -5.78 -11.21 -1.36
CA ARG A 22 -5.81 -12.48 -2.10
C ARG A 22 -5.09 -13.60 -1.37
N LEU A 23 -3.95 -13.33 -0.73
CA LEU A 23 -3.25 -14.29 0.13
C LEU A 23 -4.12 -14.70 1.32
N ALA A 24 -4.81 -13.75 1.94
CA ALA A 24 -5.73 -14.05 3.04
C ALA A 24 -6.81 -15.04 2.60
N ARG A 25 -7.47 -14.79 1.47
CA ARG A 25 -8.47 -15.72 0.92
C ARG A 25 -7.88 -17.10 0.59
N HIS A 26 -6.67 -17.14 0.03
CA HIS A 26 -5.97 -18.38 -0.28
C HIS A 26 -5.76 -19.24 0.97
N TYR A 27 -5.19 -18.67 2.04
CA TYR A 27 -4.95 -19.41 3.28
C TYR A 27 -6.25 -19.76 4.02
N MET A 28 -7.26 -18.88 4.02
CA MET A 28 -8.58 -19.20 4.61
C MET A 28 -9.27 -20.33 3.86
N ALA A 29 -9.14 -20.42 2.53
CA ALA A 29 -9.68 -21.54 1.75
C ALA A 29 -9.01 -22.88 2.09
N GLN A 30 -7.80 -22.85 2.66
CA GLN A 30 -7.11 -24.02 3.22
C GLN A 30 -7.50 -24.33 4.68
N GLY A 31 -8.48 -23.60 5.23
CA GLY A 31 -8.91 -23.74 6.64
C GLY A 31 -7.98 -23.09 7.65
N LYS A 32 -7.06 -22.21 7.23
CA LYS A 32 -6.17 -21.48 8.13
C LYS A 32 -6.85 -20.25 8.72
N ARG A 33 -6.59 -19.98 10.00
CA ARG A 33 -6.94 -18.71 10.61
C ARG A 33 -5.92 -17.65 10.20
N VAL A 34 -6.42 -16.55 9.65
CA VAL A 34 -5.59 -15.47 9.10
C VAL A 34 -5.90 -14.17 9.81
N GLY A 35 -4.87 -13.52 10.34
CA GLY A 35 -4.91 -12.15 10.79
C GLY A 35 -4.11 -11.24 9.84
N ILE A 36 -4.56 -10.03 9.65
CA ILE A 36 -3.87 -9.03 8.81
C ILE A 36 -3.46 -7.86 9.69
N VAL A 37 -2.26 -7.33 9.49
CA VAL A 37 -1.80 -6.07 10.08
C VAL A 37 -1.47 -5.10 8.98
N THR A 38 -2.19 -3.98 8.96
CA THR A 38 -1.95 -2.87 8.03
C THR A 38 -1.25 -1.72 8.74
N ASN A 39 -0.56 -0.89 7.99
CA ASN A 39 0.18 0.24 8.52
C ASN A 39 0.06 1.49 7.64
N ASP A 40 -0.18 2.63 8.26
CA ASP A 40 -0.01 3.95 7.65
C ASP A 40 0.35 4.99 8.73
N GLN A 41 0.78 6.17 8.29
CA GLN A 41 1.09 7.31 9.16
C GLN A 41 -0.15 8.11 9.56
N THR A 42 -1.34 7.74 9.09
CA THR A 42 -2.64 8.35 9.45
C THR A 42 -3.57 7.31 10.06
N THR A 43 -4.68 7.74 10.66
CA THR A 43 -5.78 6.90 11.16
C THR A 43 -6.84 6.68 10.08
N ASP A 44 -7.71 5.67 10.26
CA ASP A 44 -8.85 5.36 9.37
C ASP A 44 -8.45 5.10 7.91
N LEU A 45 -7.71 4.03 7.73
CA LEU A 45 -7.04 3.70 6.47
C LEU A 45 -7.98 3.10 5.44
N VAL A 46 -7.91 3.61 4.21
CA VAL A 46 -8.62 3.02 3.06
C VAL A 46 -8.27 1.54 2.89
N ASP A 47 -7.01 1.17 3.08
CA ASP A 47 -6.54 -0.21 2.96
C ASP A 47 -7.10 -1.11 4.07
N THR A 48 -7.12 -0.63 5.33
CA THR A 48 -7.75 -1.31 6.46
C THR A 48 -9.25 -1.51 6.23
N HIS A 49 -9.97 -0.45 5.85
CA HIS A 49 -11.40 -0.54 5.52
C HIS A 49 -11.67 -1.49 4.37
N THR A 50 -10.85 -1.43 3.31
CA THR A 50 -10.97 -2.33 2.15
C THR A 50 -10.84 -3.81 2.56
N LEU A 51 -9.96 -4.14 3.50
CA LEU A 51 -9.77 -5.51 3.97
C LEU A 51 -10.85 -5.94 4.97
N ARG A 52 -11.19 -5.09 5.95
CA ARG A 52 -12.27 -5.37 6.92
C ARG A 52 -13.61 -5.61 6.23
N SER A 53 -13.92 -4.81 5.22
CA SER A 53 -15.17 -4.94 4.45
C SER A 53 -15.25 -6.22 3.61
N GLN A 54 -14.11 -6.88 3.36
CA GLN A 54 -14.05 -8.21 2.76
C GLN A 54 -14.18 -9.34 3.80
N GLY A 55 -14.43 -9.00 5.07
CA GLY A 55 -14.64 -9.96 6.16
C GLY A 55 -13.35 -10.45 6.83
N PHE A 56 -12.23 -9.77 6.62
CA PHE A 56 -10.97 -10.14 7.27
C PHE A 56 -10.86 -9.54 8.67
N GLU A 57 -10.19 -10.26 9.57
CA GLU A 57 -9.72 -9.71 10.84
C GLU A 57 -8.47 -8.86 10.58
N VAL A 58 -8.57 -7.56 10.83
CA VAL A 58 -7.50 -6.59 10.50
C VAL A 58 -7.17 -5.74 11.72
N GLY A 59 -5.95 -5.86 12.21
CA GLY A 59 -5.31 -4.92 13.12
C GLY A 59 -4.66 -3.78 12.35
N GLU A 60 -4.66 -2.60 12.92
CA GLU A 60 -4.11 -1.39 12.32
C GLU A 60 -3.04 -0.79 13.22
N VAL A 61 -1.86 -0.51 12.65
CA VAL A 61 -0.82 0.29 13.31
C VAL A 61 -0.84 1.67 12.65
N ALA A 62 -1.41 2.65 13.35
CA ALA A 62 -1.63 3.99 12.87
C ALA A 62 -0.63 5.00 13.45
N GLY A 63 -0.47 6.15 12.78
CA GLY A 63 0.28 7.30 13.27
C GLY A 63 1.80 7.25 13.05
N ALA A 64 2.39 6.07 12.77
CA ALA A 64 3.79 5.91 12.41
C ALA A 64 4.01 4.58 11.68
N CYS A 65 5.12 4.45 10.95
CA CYS A 65 5.47 3.20 10.29
C CYS A 65 5.84 2.09 11.30
N PHE A 66 5.74 0.82 10.88
CA PHE A 66 6.04 -0.36 11.72
C PHE A 66 7.40 -0.26 12.43
N CYS A 67 8.41 0.28 11.76
CA CYS A 67 9.74 0.43 12.33
C CYS A 67 9.80 1.46 13.48
N CYS A 68 9.06 2.56 13.35
CA CYS A 68 9.01 3.62 14.36
C CYS A 68 8.02 3.29 15.50
N ASN A 69 7.03 2.45 15.22
CA ASN A 69 5.99 2.04 16.18
C ASN A 69 5.99 0.52 16.39
N PHE A 70 7.18 -0.05 16.60
CA PHE A 70 7.37 -1.51 16.72
C PHE A 70 6.58 -2.13 17.86
N ASN A 71 6.48 -1.44 18.99
CA ASN A 71 5.71 -1.93 20.15
C ASN A 71 4.22 -2.02 19.84
N GLU A 72 3.67 -1.09 19.07
CA GLU A 72 2.28 -1.13 18.61
C GLU A 72 2.08 -2.27 17.61
N LEU A 73 3.04 -2.50 16.71
CA LEU A 73 3.00 -3.66 15.80
C LEU A 73 2.91 -4.97 16.59
N THR A 74 3.77 -5.17 17.61
CA THR A 74 3.76 -6.39 18.41
C THR A 74 2.48 -6.54 19.22
N SER A 75 2.00 -5.45 19.83
CA SER A 75 0.71 -5.41 20.53
C SER A 75 -0.46 -5.74 19.61
N THR A 76 -0.49 -5.18 18.41
CA THR A 76 -1.51 -5.45 17.41
C THR A 76 -1.48 -6.92 16.97
N VAL A 77 -0.29 -7.49 16.75
CA VAL A 77 -0.13 -8.93 16.44
C VAL A 77 -0.64 -9.82 17.57
N GLU A 78 -0.47 -9.41 18.84
CA GLU A 78 -0.96 -10.14 20.01
C GLU A 78 -2.48 -10.07 20.17
N GLN A 79 -3.08 -8.96 19.77
CA GLN A 79 -4.53 -8.74 19.85
C GLN A 79 -5.30 -9.48 18.75
N LEU A 80 -4.65 -9.78 17.61
CA LEU A 80 -5.26 -10.58 16.57
C LEU A 80 -5.64 -11.97 17.10
N GLY A 81 -6.91 -12.32 16.92
CA GLY A 81 -7.41 -13.62 17.37
C GLY A 81 -7.48 -13.71 18.89
N SER A 82 -8.16 -12.75 19.56
CA SER A 82 -8.37 -12.75 21.01
C SER A 82 -8.91 -14.07 21.55
N ASP A 83 -9.70 -14.78 20.76
CA ASP A 83 -10.25 -16.10 21.12
C ASP A 83 -9.36 -17.26 20.64
N GLU A 84 -8.77 -17.16 19.43
CA GLU A 84 -7.85 -18.15 18.88
C GLU A 84 -6.77 -17.47 18.03
N ARG A 85 -5.50 -17.65 18.42
CA ARG A 85 -4.35 -17.05 17.75
C ARG A 85 -4.31 -17.43 16.25
N PRO A 86 -4.07 -16.48 15.31
CA PRO A 86 -3.97 -16.78 13.89
C PRO A 86 -2.79 -17.72 13.58
N GLU A 87 -2.95 -18.59 12.59
CA GLU A 87 -1.88 -19.44 12.08
C GLU A 87 -1.02 -18.69 11.05
N ILE A 88 -1.63 -17.72 10.35
CA ILE A 88 -1.00 -16.86 9.36
C ILE A 88 -1.22 -15.39 9.75
N ILE A 89 -0.16 -14.63 9.80
CA ILE A 89 -0.18 -13.19 10.00
C ILE A 89 0.37 -12.54 8.72
N LEU A 90 -0.48 -11.80 8.03
CA LEU A 90 -0.11 -11.03 6.85
C LEU A 90 0.14 -9.58 7.25
N ALA A 91 1.30 -9.04 6.93
CA ALA A 91 1.67 -7.67 7.28
C ALA A 91 1.90 -6.81 6.03
N GLU A 92 1.24 -5.67 5.99
CA GLU A 92 1.38 -4.67 4.93
C GLU A 92 2.00 -3.39 5.50
N PRO A 93 3.30 -3.13 5.27
CA PRO A 93 3.96 -1.90 5.68
C PRO A 93 3.58 -0.73 4.77
N VAL A 94 3.82 0.49 5.25
CA VAL A 94 3.67 1.72 4.45
C VAL A 94 4.50 1.62 3.16
N GLY A 95 3.94 2.10 2.05
CA GLY A 95 4.54 1.95 0.73
C GLY A 95 5.85 2.71 0.51
N SER A 96 6.21 3.65 1.37
CA SER A 96 7.51 4.33 1.36
C SER A 96 8.53 3.70 2.30
N CYS A 97 8.12 2.80 3.22
CA CYS A 97 9.03 2.20 4.17
C CYS A 97 10.10 1.33 3.50
N THR A 98 11.31 1.47 4.00
CA THR A 98 12.48 0.66 3.64
C THR A 98 13.32 0.37 4.90
N ASP A 99 14.37 -0.46 4.81
CA ASP A 99 15.14 -0.99 5.95
C ASP A 99 14.30 -1.90 6.89
N LEU A 100 13.22 -2.48 6.34
CA LEU A 100 12.26 -3.28 7.10
C LEU A 100 12.86 -4.61 7.60
N VAL A 101 13.87 -5.12 6.94
CA VAL A 101 14.61 -6.30 7.42
C VAL A 101 15.29 -5.98 8.74
N ALA A 102 16.05 -4.88 8.82
CA ALA A 102 16.79 -4.50 10.01
C ALA A 102 15.91 -3.97 11.14
N THR A 103 14.77 -3.34 10.79
CA THR A 103 13.97 -2.57 11.74
C THR A 103 12.66 -3.24 12.14
N VAL A 104 12.20 -4.25 11.40
CA VAL A 104 10.97 -5.01 11.68
C VAL A 104 11.24 -6.51 11.75
N ILE A 105 11.73 -7.14 10.66
CA ILE A 105 11.84 -8.60 10.60
C ILE A 105 12.82 -9.15 11.64
N ARG A 106 14.03 -8.60 11.70
CA ARG A 106 15.04 -9.05 12.67
C ARG A 106 14.62 -8.76 14.11
N PRO A 107 14.07 -7.59 14.48
CA PRO A 107 13.48 -7.37 15.79
C PRO A 107 12.37 -8.34 16.17
N LEU A 108 11.46 -8.70 15.23
CA LEU A 108 10.43 -9.73 15.48
C LEU A 108 11.03 -11.10 15.81
N VAL A 109 12.19 -11.44 15.24
CA VAL A 109 12.87 -12.71 15.50
C VAL A 109 13.73 -12.66 16.77
N GLN A 110 14.37 -11.53 17.07
CA GLN A 110 15.41 -11.42 18.09
C GLN A 110 14.99 -10.70 19.39
N VAL A 111 14.00 -9.82 19.30
CA VAL A 111 13.55 -8.97 20.44
C VAL A 111 12.14 -9.36 20.88
N TYR A 112 11.24 -9.65 19.93
CA TYR A 112 9.87 -10.04 20.27
C TYR A 112 9.84 -11.39 20.98
N GLN A 113 9.18 -11.44 22.14
CA GLN A 113 9.29 -12.58 23.04
C GLN A 113 8.45 -13.81 22.59
N GLN A 114 7.53 -13.63 21.65
CA GLN A 114 6.71 -14.72 21.15
C GLN A 114 7.24 -15.26 19.83
N PRO A 115 7.36 -16.57 19.65
CA PRO A 115 7.95 -17.13 18.46
C PRO A 115 7.07 -16.88 17.22
N LEU A 116 7.70 -16.42 16.14
CA LEU A 116 7.12 -16.28 14.81
C LEU A 116 7.99 -17.06 13.80
N ASP A 117 7.34 -17.72 12.86
CA ASP A 117 7.99 -18.35 11.71
C ASP A 117 7.93 -17.37 10.53
N VAL A 118 9.04 -16.69 10.27
CA VAL A 118 9.11 -15.65 9.25
C VAL A 118 9.21 -16.26 7.86
N ALA A 119 8.30 -15.86 6.97
CA ALA A 119 8.33 -16.20 5.55
C ALA A 119 9.41 -15.40 4.79
N PRO A 120 9.79 -15.83 3.56
CA PRO A 120 10.60 -15.00 2.69
C PRO A 120 9.98 -13.59 2.52
N TYR A 121 10.82 -12.56 2.66
CA TYR A 121 10.38 -11.18 2.49
C TYR A 121 10.26 -10.82 1.00
N GLY A 122 9.05 -10.70 0.51
CA GLY A 122 8.75 -10.32 -0.87
C GLY A 122 8.53 -8.82 -1.03
N VAL A 123 9.17 -8.22 -2.04
CA VAL A 123 8.92 -6.84 -2.42
C VAL A 123 8.22 -6.79 -3.78
N ILE A 124 6.97 -6.26 -3.76
CA ILE A 124 6.14 -6.13 -4.94
C ILE A 124 6.38 -4.79 -5.63
N LEU A 125 6.50 -4.82 -6.93
CA LEU A 125 6.71 -3.62 -7.73
C LEU A 125 5.63 -3.43 -8.81
N LYS A 126 5.32 -2.16 -9.06
CA LYS A 126 4.51 -1.73 -10.19
C LYS A 126 5.39 -1.68 -11.43
N PRO A 127 5.02 -2.36 -12.54
CA PRO A 127 5.86 -2.44 -13.73
C PRO A 127 6.24 -1.09 -14.33
N SER A 128 5.29 -0.13 -14.37
CA SER A 128 5.57 1.20 -14.90
C SER A 128 6.64 1.97 -14.11
N HIS A 129 6.70 1.78 -12.79
CA HIS A 129 7.78 2.33 -11.96
C HIS A 129 9.09 1.58 -12.21
N GLY A 130 9.05 0.24 -12.25
CA GLY A 130 10.22 -0.58 -12.52
C GLY A 130 10.87 -0.26 -13.87
N LEU A 131 10.10 -0.26 -14.95
CA LEU A 131 10.62 0.07 -16.29
C LEU A 131 11.21 1.49 -16.35
N ARG A 132 10.53 2.50 -15.76
CA ARG A 132 11.02 3.88 -15.76
C ARG A 132 12.30 4.08 -14.95
N ILE A 133 12.32 3.55 -13.73
CA ILE A 133 13.43 3.77 -12.78
C ILE A 133 14.65 2.93 -13.17
N LEU A 134 14.45 1.68 -13.55
CA LEU A 134 15.56 0.74 -13.78
C LEU A 134 16.19 0.88 -15.17
N SER A 135 15.43 1.35 -16.18
CA SER A 135 15.98 1.57 -17.54
C SER A 135 16.84 2.83 -17.65
N ASN A 136 16.98 3.64 -16.59
CA ASN A 136 17.69 4.93 -16.62
C ASN A 136 17.24 5.85 -17.77
N SER A 137 15.99 5.76 -18.18
CA SER A 137 15.47 6.48 -19.35
C SER A 137 15.40 8.00 -19.19
N GLY A 138 15.78 8.55 -18.04
CA GLY A 138 15.77 9.97 -17.71
C GLY A 138 14.38 10.63 -17.72
N ARG A 139 13.34 9.83 -17.93
CA ARG A 139 11.92 10.23 -17.94
C ARG A 139 11.19 9.79 -16.67
N GLY A 140 11.91 9.65 -15.55
CA GLY A 140 11.34 9.33 -14.27
C GLY A 140 10.44 10.47 -13.78
N GLY A 141 9.18 10.21 -13.45
CA GLY A 141 8.32 11.19 -12.78
C GLY A 141 8.61 11.30 -11.28
N PHE A 142 9.53 10.47 -10.78
CA PHE A 142 10.01 10.53 -9.40
C PHE A 142 11.36 11.22 -9.34
N SER A 143 11.59 11.91 -8.22
CA SER A 143 12.89 12.48 -7.94
C SER A 143 13.95 11.39 -7.70
N PRO A 144 15.25 11.72 -7.80
CA PRO A 144 16.33 10.80 -7.43
C PRO A 144 16.20 10.21 -6.02
N LYS A 145 15.61 10.96 -5.08
CA LYS A 145 15.40 10.51 -3.70
C LYS A 145 14.26 9.51 -3.55
N ALA A 146 13.15 9.72 -4.26
CA ALA A 146 12.06 8.74 -4.33
C ALA A 146 12.51 7.46 -5.06
N GLU A 147 13.33 7.57 -6.11
CA GLU A 147 13.98 6.43 -6.77
C GLU A 147 14.94 5.68 -5.83
N TYR A 148 15.66 6.41 -4.96
CA TYR A 148 16.52 5.81 -3.95
C TYR A 148 15.73 4.89 -3.04
N ILE A 149 14.58 5.33 -2.51
CA ILE A 149 13.69 4.51 -1.68
C ILE A 149 13.25 3.25 -2.43
N PHE A 150 12.77 3.40 -3.67
CA PHE A 150 12.34 2.27 -4.51
C PHE A 150 13.45 1.23 -4.68
N ARG A 151 14.69 1.66 -5.00
CA ARG A 151 15.84 0.77 -5.18
C ARG A 151 16.22 0.07 -3.88
N LYS A 152 16.19 0.78 -2.73
CA LYS A 152 16.47 0.22 -1.42
C LYS A 152 15.47 -0.85 -1.00
N GLN A 153 14.19 -0.68 -1.31
CA GLN A 153 13.18 -1.72 -1.09
C GLN A 153 13.50 -3.01 -1.87
N LEU A 154 13.92 -2.90 -3.14
CA LEU A 154 14.30 -4.07 -3.95
C LEU A 154 15.61 -4.71 -3.46
N GLU A 155 16.54 -3.92 -2.91
CA GLU A 155 17.83 -4.36 -2.39
C GLU A 155 17.67 -5.27 -1.16
N GLU A 156 16.76 -4.97 -0.24
CA GLU A 156 16.56 -5.74 1.00
C GLU A 156 15.71 -7.02 0.83
N ALA A 157 15.02 -7.18 -0.30
CA ALA A 157 14.11 -8.29 -0.54
C ALA A 157 14.81 -9.65 -0.61
N ASP A 158 14.17 -10.71 -0.10
CA ASP A 158 14.56 -12.09 -0.36
C ASP A 158 14.20 -12.50 -1.79
N PHE A 159 13.04 -12.03 -2.30
CA PHE A 159 12.60 -12.21 -3.68
C PHE A 159 11.77 -11.01 -4.17
N LEU A 160 11.68 -10.84 -5.48
CA LEU A 160 11.00 -9.72 -6.13
C LEU A 160 9.71 -10.19 -6.79
N ILE A 161 8.66 -9.35 -6.73
CA ILE A 161 7.35 -9.67 -7.27
C ILE A 161 6.97 -8.65 -8.34
N ILE A 162 6.94 -9.05 -9.61
CA ILE A 162 6.37 -8.25 -10.70
C ILE A 162 4.85 -8.45 -10.67
N ASN A 163 4.10 -7.41 -10.34
CA ASN A 163 2.65 -7.44 -10.34
C ASN A 163 2.07 -6.93 -11.67
N ARG A 164 0.74 -7.03 -11.84
CA ARG A 164 -0.02 -6.53 -13.00
C ARG A 164 0.37 -7.16 -14.33
N LEU A 165 0.65 -8.46 -14.35
CA LEU A 165 0.92 -9.19 -15.61
C LEU A 165 -0.17 -9.02 -16.66
N ASP A 166 -1.41 -8.80 -16.22
CA ASP A 166 -2.58 -8.60 -17.06
C ASP A 166 -2.57 -7.24 -17.81
N GLU A 167 -1.65 -6.33 -17.45
CA GLU A 167 -1.48 -5.02 -18.08
C GLU A 167 -0.22 -4.95 -18.98
N LEU A 168 0.59 -6.01 -19.03
CA LEU A 168 1.90 -6.03 -19.68
C LEU A 168 1.92 -6.90 -20.95
N THR A 169 2.69 -6.48 -21.93
CA THR A 169 3.11 -7.35 -23.03
C THR A 169 4.23 -8.30 -22.57
N VAL A 170 4.43 -9.39 -23.31
CA VAL A 170 5.52 -10.35 -23.03
C VAL A 170 6.88 -9.66 -23.07
N GLU A 171 7.09 -8.72 -24.01
CA GLU A 171 8.32 -7.94 -24.16
C GLU A 171 8.60 -7.09 -22.93
N GLN A 172 7.59 -6.40 -22.39
CA GLN A 172 7.70 -5.59 -21.18
C GLN A 172 8.02 -6.45 -19.94
N VAL A 173 7.41 -7.63 -19.83
CA VAL A 173 7.73 -8.58 -18.75
C VAL A 173 9.17 -9.05 -18.84
N ASN A 174 9.65 -9.37 -20.04
CA ASN A 174 11.01 -9.82 -20.26
C ASN A 174 12.02 -8.71 -20.00
N GLU A 175 11.78 -7.49 -20.52
CA GLU A 175 12.61 -6.31 -20.27
C GLU A 175 12.76 -6.04 -18.77
N LEU A 176 11.63 -5.96 -18.05
CA LEU A 176 11.64 -5.71 -16.62
C LEU A 176 12.34 -6.83 -15.84
N THR A 177 12.15 -8.08 -16.25
CA THR A 177 12.83 -9.22 -15.64
C THR A 177 14.35 -9.12 -15.83
N THR A 178 14.82 -8.77 -17.02
CA THR A 178 16.24 -8.59 -17.30
C THR A 178 16.84 -7.46 -16.47
N LEU A 179 16.20 -6.30 -16.43
CA LEU A 179 16.62 -5.17 -15.60
C LEU A 179 16.74 -5.51 -14.11
N LEU A 180 15.79 -6.29 -13.59
CA LEU A 180 15.83 -6.74 -12.20
C LEU A 180 16.95 -7.75 -11.95
N GLN A 181 17.18 -8.69 -12.86
CA GLN A 181 18.26 -9.68 -12.74
C GLN A 181 19.64 -9.04 -12.79
N GLU A 182 19.83 -8.03 -13.64
CA GLU A 182 21.08 -7.30 -13.78
C GLU A 182 21.40 -6.43 -12.56
N GLN A 183 20.39 -5.71 -12.03
CA GLN A 183 20.59 -4.74 -10.95
C GLN A 183 20.47 -5.37 -9.55
N PHE A 184 19.72 -6.46 -9.41
CA PHE A 184 19.52 -7.19 -8.15
C PHE A 184 19.83 -8.69 -8.32
N PRO A 185 21.10 -9.06 -8.61
CA PRO A 185 21.47 -10.44 -8.89
C PRO A 185 21.19 -11.36 -7.72
N GLY A 186 20.83 -12.61 -8.05
CA GLY A 186 20.58 -13.66 -7.06
C GLY A 186 19.25 -13.53 -6.32
N ARG A 187 18.33 -12.64 -6.74
CA ARG A 187 16.97 -12.57 -6.21
C ARG A 187 16.01 -13.29 -7.14
N PRO A 188 15.29 -14.32 -6.64
CA PRO A 188 14.21 -14.92 -7.41
C PRO A 188 13.15 -13.89 -7.79
N ILE A 189 12.54 -14.06 -8.96
CA ILE A 189 11.50 -13.17 -9.47
C ILE A 189 10.22 -13.96 -9.67
N VAL A 190 9.18 -13.59 -8.94
CA VAL A 190 7.83 -14.13 -9.10
C VAL A 190 7.00 -13.13 -9.90
N ARG A 191 6.17 -13.61 -10.80
CA ARG A 191 5.34 -12.81 -11.68
C ARG A 191 3.88 -13.10 -11.39
N ILE A 192 3.11 -12.06 -11.05
CA ILE A 192 1.70 -12.21 -10.66
C ILE A 192 0.80 -11.16 -11.30
N SER A 193 -0.48 -11.44 -11.29
CA SER A 193 -1.53 -10.43 -11.32
C SER A 193 -2.37 -10.56 -10.05
N ALA A 194 -2.24 -9.60 -9.14
CA ALA A 194 -3.06 -9.58 -7.93
C ALA A 194 -4.56 -9.45 -8.24
N ARG A 195 -4.90 -8.83 -9.38
CA ARG A 195 -6.28 -8.68 -9.86
C ARG A 195 -6.87 -10.00 -10.34
N THR A 196 -6.19 -10.70 -11.25
CA THR A 196 -6.72 -11.92 -11.88
C THR A 196 -6.39 -13.21 -11.12
N GLY A 197 -5.30 -13.22 -10.33
CA GLY A 197 -4.77 -14.38 -9.63
C GLY A 197 -3.72 -15.14 -10.43
N ALA A 198 -3.38 -14.71 -11.63
CA ALA A 198 -2.31 -15.34 -12.39
C ALA A 198 -0.98 -15.32 -11.60
N GLY A 199 -0.27 -16.46 -11.57
CA GLY A 199 1.01 -16.64 -10.88
C GLY A 199 0.93 -16.74 -9.35
N PHE A 200 -0.27 -16.71 -8.74
CA PHE A 200 -0.41 -16.76 -7.29
C PHE A 200 0.02 -18.08 -6.66
N ASP A 201 -0.14 -19.20 -7.34
CA ASP A 201 0.35 -20.49 -6.83
C ASP A 201 1.86 -20.44 -6.61
N GLN A 202 2.61 -19.89 -7.58
CA GLN A 202 4.05 -19.72 -7.44
C GLN A 202 4.41 -18.76 -6.30
N LEU A 203 3.64 -17.69 -6.08
CA LEU A 203 3.84 -16.81 -4.95
C LEU A 203 3.62 -17.53 -3.61
N CYS A 204 2.55 -18.31 -3.49
CA CYS A 204 2.26 -19.10 -2.29
C CYS A 204 3.34 -20.14 -2.01
N ASP A 205 3.81 -20.87 -3.05
CA ASP A 205 4.91 -21.82 -2.94
C ASP A 205 6.20 -21.16 -2.41
N PHE A 206 6.46 -19.91 -2.81
CA PHE A 206 7.59 -19.14 -2.28
C PHE A 206 7.38 -18.76 -0.81
N LEU A 207 6.20 -18.26 -0.47
CA LEU A 207 5.88 -17.83 0.89
C LEU A 207 5.77 -18.99 1.88
N ASP A 208 5.51 -20.19 1.41
CA ASP A 208 5.43 -21.40 2.25
C ASP A 208 6.80 -22.06 2.50
N GLN A 209 7.87 -21.62 1.83
CA GLN A 209 9.22 -22.11 2.08
C GLN A 209 9.64 -21.88 3.53
N ARG A 210 10.34 -22.86 4.10
CA ARG A 210 10.89 -22.81 5.46
C ARG A 210 12.39 -22.59 5.40
N GLY A 211 12.89 -21.76 6.32
CA GLY A 211 14.32 -21.42 6.38
C GLY A 211 14.59 -20.12 7.11
N ALA A 212 15.81 -19.63 7.02
CA ALA A 212 16.23 -18.35 7.56
C ALA A 212 16.07 -17.27 6.48
N PHE A 213 14.98 -16.54 6.54
CA PHE A 213 14.65 -15.44 5.63
C PHE A 213 14.76 -14.08 6.32
N GLY A 214 14.66 -12.98 5.56
CA GLY A 214 14.78 -11.64 6.08
C GLY A 214 16.16 -11.37 6.68
N GLN A 215 17.24 -11.80 6.00
CA GLN A 215 18.61 -11.64 6.48
C GLN A 215 19.38 -10.52 5.77
N ARG A 216 18.82 -9.94 4.70
CA ARG A 216 19.51 -8.94 3.88
C ARG A 216 19.35 -7.55 4.48
N VAL A 217 20.28 -7.19 5.37
CA VAL A 217 20.39 -5.82 5.87
C VAL A 217 21.23 -5.01 4.90
N MET A 218 20.75 -3.85 4.55
CA MET A 218 21.44 -2.91 3.66
C MET A 218 21.96 -1.69 4.43
N GLU A 219 22.86 -0.95 3.81
CA GLU A 219 23.22 0.38 4.27
C GLU A 219 22.20 1.39 3.75
N LEU A 220 21.64 2.19 4.65
CA LEU A 220 20.65 3.20 4.34
C LEU A 220 21.09 4.56 4.88
N ASP A 221 21.13 5.56 4.02
CA ASP A 221 21.22 6.95 4.42
C ASP A 221 19.82 7.46 4.82
N TYR A 222 19.61 7.59 6.12
CA TYR A 222 18.33 8.01 6.69
C TYR A 222 17.98 9.47 6.38
N ASP A 223 18.94 10.32 6.05
CA ASP A 223 18.67 11.70 5.69
C ASP A 223 18.17 11.77 4.24
N VAL A 224 18.80 11.05 3.31
CA VAL A 224 18.31 10.88 1.94
C VAL A 224 16.94 10.20 1.92
N TYR A 225 16.74 9.20 2.77
CA TYR A 225 15.45 8.52 2.92
C TYR A 225 14.35 9.47 3.40
N ALA A 226 14.60 10.23 4.47
CA ALA A 226 13.65 11.21 5.02
C ALA A 226 13.30 12.31 4.00
N GLU A 227 14.30 12.80 3.27
CA GLU A 227 14.09 13.78 2.22
C GLU A 227 13.23 13.22 1.06
N GLY A 228 13.44 11.94 0.68
CA GLY A 228 12.64 11.27 -0.34
C GLY A 228 11.18 11.06 0.07
N GLU A 229 10.90 10.71 1.32
CA GLU A 229 9.54 10.65 1.85
C GLU A 229 8.88 12.03 1.92
N ALA A 230 9.64 13.05 2.33
CA ALA A 230 9.16 14.42 2.47
C ALA A 230 8.90 15.14 1.12
N GLU A 231 9.29 14.58 -0.03
CA GLU A 231 8.94 15.13 -1.34
C GLU A 231 7.45 15.01 -1.65
N LEU A 232 6.78 14.01 -1.09
CA LEU A 232 5.34 13.83 -1.27
C LEU A 232 4.57 14.57 -0.19
N GLY A 233 3.56 15.34 -0.59
CA GLY A 233 2.47 15.74 0.27
C GLY A 233 1.58 14.53 0.55
N TRP A 234 1.35 14.25 1.80
CA TRP A 234 0.47 13.20 2.29
C TRP A 234 -0.85 13.80 2.72
N LEU A 235 -1.95 13.19 2.29
CA LEU A 235 -3.29 13.62 2.68
C LEU A 235 -4.17 12.41 2.99
N ASN A 236 -4.93 12.54 4.09
CA ASN A 236 -6.09 11.73 4.40
C ASN A 236 -7.26 12.63 4.76
N SER A 237 -8.44 12.38 4.19
CA SER A 237 -9.65 13.15 4.44
C SER A 237 -10.86 12.23 4.55
N GLN A 238 -11.73 12.54 5.52
CA GLN A 238 -13.04 11.92 5.68
C GLN A 238 -14.12 12.94 5.37
N VAL A 239 -15.04 12.56 4.53
CA VAL A 239 -16.13 13.41 4.04
C VAL A 239 -17.44 12.66 4.18
N VAL A 240 -18.44 13.30 4.75
CA VAL A 240 -19.83 12.84 4.69
C VAL A 240 -20.53 13.56 3.55
N VAL A 241 -21.22 12.81 2.72
CA VAL A 241 -22.07 13.32 1.65
C VAL A 241 -23.51 12.88 1.86
N ASP A 242 -24.45 13.80 1.62
CA ASP A 242 -25.89 13.59 1.81
C ASP A 242 -26.66 14.15 0.61
N ALA A 243 -27.76 13.46 0.22
CA ALA A 243 -28.66 13.91 -0.82
C ALA A 243 -30.14 13.68 -0.47
N PRO A 244 -31.06 14.49 -0.96
CA PRO A 244 -32.50 14.24 -0.84
C PRO A 244 -32.98 13.07 -1.72
N HIS A 245 -32.19 12.67 -2.71
CA HIS A 245 -32.45 11.58 -3.66
C HIS A 245 -31.27 10.60 -3.68
N GLU A 246 -31.50 9.41 -4.18
CA GLU A 246 -30.44 8.42 -4.35
C GLU A 246 -29.47 8.82 -5.45
N PHE A 247 -28.18 8.56 -5.22
CA PHE A 247 -27.11 8.76 -6.18
C PHE A 247 -26.21 7.52 -6.26
N PRO A 248 -25.57 7.26 -7.43
CA PRO A 248 -24.66 6.13 -7.59
C PRO A 248 -23.32 6.41 -6.88
N LEU A 249 -23.05 5.65 -5.83
CA LEU A 249 -21.83 5.83 -5.02
C LEU A 249 -20.56 5.69 -5.88
N ASP A 250 -20.50 4.67 -6.73
CA ASP A 250 -19.35 4.40 -7.59
C ASP A 250 -19.03 5.56 -8.54
N ASN A 251 -20.07 6.24 -9.06
CA ASN A 251 -19.86 7.38 -9.93
C ASN A 251 -19.24 8.57 -9.19
N LEU A 252 -19.66 8.83 -7.96
CA LEU A 252 -19.06 9.87 -7.12
C LEU A 252 -17.56 9.59 -6.90
N LEU A 253 -17.20 8.34 -6.56
CA LEU A 253 -15.82 7.97 -6.28
C LEU A 253 -14.92 8.12 -7.53
N VAL A 254 -15.40 7.65 -8.68
CA VAL A 254 -14.65 7.74 -9.93
C VAL A 254 -14.51 9.19 -10.39
N ASP A 255 -15.59 9.99 -10.33
CA ASP A 255 -15.56 11.41 -10.71
C ASP A 255 -14.59 12.21 -9.83
N LEU A 256 -14.61 11.97 -8.51
CA LEU A 256 -13.70 12.63 -7.56
C LEU A 256 -12.23 12.32 -7.88
N ILE A 257 -11.89 11.04 -8.12
CA ILE A 257 -10.52 10.65 -8.47
C ILE A 257 -10.10 11.25 -9.82
N ASP A 258 -10.98 11.30 -10.83
CA ASP A 258 -10.65 11.87 -12.13
C ASP A 258 -10.46 13.41 -12.08
N ARG A 259 -11.27 14.11 -11.28
CA ARG A 259 -11.10 15.55 -11.03
C ARG A 259 -9.76 15.84 -10.38
N LEU A 260 -9.42 15.11 -9.31
CA LEU A 260 -8.15 15.23 -8.62
C LEU A 260 -6.97 14.92 -9.55
N ARG A 261 -7.05 13.84 -10.35
CA ARG A 261 -6.03 13.52 -11.36
C ARG A 261 -5.78 14.69 -12.30
N ARG A 262 -6.85 15.22 -12.92
CA ARG A 262 -6.74 16.37 -13.85
C ARG A 262 -6.16 17.60 -13.17
N ARG A 263 -6.53 17.83 -11.91
CA ARG A 263 -6.04 18.97 -11.13
C ARG A 263 -4.54 18.86 -10.84
N PHE A 264 -4.07 17.66 -10.50
CA PHE A 264 -2.64 17.40 -10.27
C PHE A 264 -1.84 17.48 -11.58
N ASP A 265 -2.34 16.90 -12.67
CA ASP A 265 -1.72 16.99 -13.98
C ASP A 265 -1.57 18.46 -14.45
N ALA A 266 -2.58 19.31 -14.22
CA ALA A 266 -2.56 20.71 -14.62
C ALA A 266 -1.45 21.54 -13.96
N VAL A 267 -0.94 21.10 -12.82
CA VAL A 267 0.19 21.73 -12.11
C VAL A 267 1.49 20.91 -12.20
N GLY A 268 1.48 19.82 -12.99
CA GLY A 268 2.65 18.96 -13.18
C GLY A 268 3.03 18.15 -11.95
N ALA A 269 2.09 17.93 -11.03
CA ALA A 269 2.34 17.18 -9.79
C ALA A 269 2.24 15.67 -10.02
N GLU A 270 3.34 14.95 -9.76
CA GLU A 270 3.36 13.47 -9.85
C GLU A 270 2.54 12.84 -8.75
N THR A 271 1.61 11.97 -9.13
CA THR A 271 0.75 11.22 -8.21
C THR A 271 1.34 9.84 -7.94
N ALA A 272 1.86 9.63 -6.73
CA ALA A 272 2.37 8.34 -6.29
C ALA A 272 1.25 7.40 -5.83
N HIS A 273 0.22 7.95 -5.19
CA HIS A 273 -0.97 7.23 -4.72
C HIS A 273 -2.18 8.16 -4.66
N LEU A 274 -3.32 7.70 -5.15
CA LEU A 274 -4.59 8.38 -5.03
C LEU A 274 -5.70 7.34 -5.01
N LYS A 275 -6.48 7.32 -3.93
CA LYS A 275 -7.54 6.36 -3.72
C LYS A 275 -8.71 7.01 -2.99
N SER A 276 -9.93 6.61 -3.31
CA SER A 276 -11.12 6.90 -2.51
C SER A 276 -11.90 5.64 -2.20
N ILE A 277 -12.47 5.58 -1.00
CA ILE A 277 -13.43 4.56 -0.59
C ILE A 277 -14.71 5.25 -0.16
N GLY A 278 -15.83 4.73 -0.59
CA GLY A 278 -17.15 5.13 -0.12
C GLY A 278 -17.78 4.00 0.67
N LEU A 279 -18.32 4.34 1.83
CA LEU A 279 -18.89 3.39 2.79
C LEU A 279 -20.32 3.81 3.14
N TRP A 280 -21.26 2.86 3.11
CA TRP A 280 -22.62 3.04 3.58
C TRP A 280 -23.27 1.71 3.96
N GLU A 281 -23.81 1.58 5.17
CA GLU A 281 -24.59 0.42 5.65
C GLU A 281 -23.97 -0.95 5.34
N GLY A 282 -22.65 -1.06 5.42
CA GLY A 282 -21.92 -2.30 5.10
C GLY A 282 -21.60 -2.50 3.62
N PHE A 283 -22.07 -1.61 2.73
CA PHE A 283 -21.65 -1.53 1.33
C PHE A 283 -20.46 -0.58 1.19
N TYR A 284 -19.60 -0.89 0.25
CA TYR A 284 -18.42 -0.05 -0.03
C TYR A 284 -18.00 -0.18 -1.48
N GLY A 285 -17.48 0.92 -2.01
CA GLY A 285 -16.82 0.99 -3.30
C GLY A 285 -15.43 1.58 -3.18
N VAL A 286 -14.54 1.21 -4.07
CA VAL A 286 -13.16 1.73 -4.10
C VAL A 286 -12.80 2.17 -5.51
N ALA A 287 -12.45 3.44 -5.66
CA ALA A 287 -11.83 3.97 -6.86
C ALA A 287 -10.39 4.39 -6.59
N ASN A 288 -9.51 4.14 -7.54
CA ASN A 288 -8.10 4.50 -7.44
C ASN A 288 -7.52 4.97 -8.77
N LEU A 289 -6.46 5.75 -8.66
CA LEU A 289 -5.61 6.12 -9.78
C LEU A 289 -4.42 5.17 -9.85
N VAL A 290 -4.39 4.37 -10.89
CA VAL A 290 -3.29 3.43 -11.13
C VAL A 290 -2.06 4.13 -11.70
N SER A 291 -2.28 5.16 -12.53
CA SER A 291 -1.23 5.98 -13.14
C SER A 291 -1.82 7.34 -13.50
N SER A 292 -1.03 8.40 -13.42
CA SER A 292 -1.42 9.74 -13.88
C SER A 292 -1.84 9.76 -15.36
N PHE A 293 -1.35 8.80 -16.15
CA PHE A 293 -1.62 8.70 -17.58
C PHE A 293 -2.82 7.82 -17.95
N THR A 294 -3.47 7.19 -16.98
CA THR A 294 -4.65 6.33 -17.21
C THR A 294 -5.88 6.90 -16.52
N PRO A 295 -7.08 6.61 -17.03
CA PRO A 295 -8.33 6.93 -16.30
C PRO A 295 -8.34 6.29 -14.91
N PRO A 296 -9.13 6.85 -13.96
CA PRO A 296 -9.42 6.19 -12.70
C PRO A 296 -9.99 4.79 -12.91
N GLU A 297 -9.64 3.88 -12.03
CA GLU A 297 -10.18 2.52 -12.01
C GLU A 297 -11.12 2.34 -10.81
N LEU A 298 -12.33 1.83 -11.06
CA LEU A 298 -13.21 1.34 -10.02
C LEU A 298 -12.74 -0.07 -9.65
N SER A 299 -11.80 -0.16 -8.69
CA SER A 299 -11.16 -1.42 -8.33
C SER A 299 -12.07 -2.35 -7.53
N LEU A 300 -13.10 -1.79 -6.90
CA LEU A 300 -14.14 -2.53 -6.21
C LEU A 300 -15.46 -1.79 -6.35
N PRO A 301 -16.39 -2.27 -7.19
CA PRO A 301 -17.69 -1.66 -7.35
C PRO A 301 -18.59 -1.96 -6.16
N SER A 302 -19.25 -0.94 -5.62
CA SER A 302 -20.32 -1.10 -4.64
C SER A 302 -21.62 -1.56 -5.28
N ASN A 303 -21.86 -1.11 -6.53
CA ASN A 303 -23.13 -1.23 -7.25
C ASN A 303 -24.33 -0.67 -6.46
N CYS A 304 -24.09 0.31 -5.58
CA CYS A 304 -25.11 0.86 -4.69
C CYS A 304 -25.62 2.23 -5.13
N GLN A 305 -26.93 2.43 -4.93
CA GLN A 305 -27.59 3.72 -4.94
C GLN A 305 -27.80 4.10 -3.46
N VAL A 306 -27.27 5.25 -3.05
CA VAL A 306 -27.28 5.68 -1.66
C VAL A 306 -27.77 7.13 -1.53
N LYS A 307 -28.33 7.48 -0.38
CA LYS A 307 -28.69 8.88 -0.05
C LYS A 307 -27.63 9.55 0.81
N GLN A 308 -26.79 8.75 1.47
CA GLN A 308 -25.70 9.21 2.30
C GLN A 308 -24.51 8.27 2.11
N ALA A 309 -23.30 8.80 2.23
CA ALA A 309 -22.10 7.98 2.29
C ALA A 309 -20.98 8.68 3.08
N HIS A 310 -20.12 7.87 3.68
CA HIS A 310 -18.81 8.30 4.17
C HIS A 310 -17.78 8.05 3.08
N VAL A 311 -17.05 9.10 2.68
CA VAL A 311 -16.01 9.02 1.66
C VAL A 311 -14.66 9.32 2.28
N VAL A 312 -13.74 8.38 2.19
CA VAL A 312 -12.34 8.58 2.60
C VAL A 312 -11.50 8.81 1.35
N VAL A 313 -10.67 9.86 1.37
CA VAL A 313 -9.71 10.17 0.31
C VAL A 313 -8.30 10.06 0.87
N ASN A 314 -7.47 9.24 0.22
CA ASN A 314 -6.08 9.06 0.57
C ASN A 314 -5.19 9.42 -0.64
N ALA A 315 -4.27 10.38 -0.47
CA ALA A 315 -3.41 10.88 -1.53
C ALA A 315 -1.95 11.00 -1.09
N ARG A 316 -1.03 10.68 -2.02
CA ARG A 316 0.42 10.91 -1.91
C ARG A 316 0.86 11.52 -3.23
N VAL A 317 1.15 12.81 -3.22
CA VAL A 317 1.38 13.62 -4.43
C VAL A 317 2.60 14.49 -4.24
N ALA A 318 3.44 14.64 -5.26
CA ALA A 318 4.63 15.49 -5.23
C ALA A 318 4.25 16.98 -5.29
N ILE A 319 3.63 17.49 -4.23
CA ILE A 319 3.15 18.86 -4.12
C ILE A 319 3.19 19.32 -2.65
N ASP A 320 3.08 20.62 -2.43
CA ASP A 320 2.95 21.18 -1.09
C ASP A 320 1.68 20.68 -0.38
N PRO A 321 1.75 20.26 0.89
CA PRO A 321 0.61 19.73 1.62
C PRO A 321 -0.58 20.70 1.76
N GLU A 322 -0.35 21.99 1.89
CA GLU A 322 -1.44 22.98 2.01
C GLU A 322 -2.17 23.11 0.67
N LEU A 323 -1.41 23.15 -0.43
CA LEU A 323 -1.98 23.18 -1.77
C LEU A 323 -2.72 21.86 -2.09
N LEU A 324 -2.18 20.71 -1.68
CA LEU A 324 -2.85 19.41 -1.79
C LEU A 324 -4.19 19.42 -1.04
N ALA A 325 -4.20 19.92 0.21
CA ALA A 325 -5.40 20.04 1.01
C ALA A 325 -6.45 20.95 0.37
N GLN A 326 -6.03 22.08 -0.19
CA GLN A 326 -6.93 23.00 -0.88
C GLN A 326 -7.53 22.35 -2.14
N MET A 327 -6.71 21.68 -2.95
CA MET A 327 -7.18 21.00 -4.16
C MET A 327 -8.21 19.91 -3.83
N VAL A 328 -7.98 19.13 -2.77
CA VAL A 328 -8.93 18.08 -2.35
C VAL A 328 -10.24 18.72 -1.86
N ARG A 329 -10.21 19.82 -1.09
CA ARG A 329 -11.43 20.53 -0.70
C ARG A 329 -12.24 21.01 -1.91
N ASP A 330 -11.56 21.64 -2.86
CA ASP A 330 -12.20 22.19 -4.07
C ASP A 330 -12.86 21.09 -4.91
N GLU A 331 -12.15 19.99 -5.13
CA GLU A 331 -12.67 18.90 -5.98
C GLU A 331 -13.74 18.05 -5.26
N VAL A 332 -13.67 17.89 -3.94
CA VAL A 332 -14.78 17.31 -3.15
C VAL A 332 -16.04 18.17 -3.28
N ALA A 333 -15.92 19.49 -3.14
CA ALA A 333 -17.04 20.40 -3.30
C ALA A 333 -17.62 20.36 -4.73
N ALA A 334 -16.75 20.31 -5.76
CA ALA A 334 -17.14 20.24 -7.16
C ALA A 334 -17.82 18.90 -7.51
N ALA A 335 -17.30 17.78 -7.02
CA ALA A 335 -17.89 16.46 -7.22
C ALA A 335 -19.27 16.35 -6.54
N ALA A 336 -19.39 16.86 -5.31
CA ALA A 336 -20.67 16.91 -4.60
C ALA A 336 -21.69 17.77 -5.35
N ALA A 337 -21.30 18.96 -5.79
CA ALA A 337 -22.18 19.87 -6.54
C ALA A 337 -22.68 19.26 -7.86
N ALA A 338 -21.83 18.51 -8.57
CA ALA A 338 -22.18 17.85 -9.83
C ALA A 338 -23.33 16.83 -9.68
N LEU A 339 -23.45 16.22 -8.52
CA LEU A 339 -24.51 15.26 -8.16
C LEU A 339 -25.61 15.87 -7.27
N THR A 340 -25.57 17.20 -7.05
CA THR A 340 -26.51 17.92 -6.18
C THR A 340 -26.51 17.38 -4.74
N LEU A 341 -25.31 17.04 -4.23
CA LEU A 341 -25.10 16.57 -2.86
C LEU A 341 -24.71 17.74 -1.95
N THR A 342 -25.05 17.64 -0.68
CA THR A 342 -24.37 18.36 0.38
C THR A 342 -23.15 17.57 0.85
N HIS A 343 -22.11 18.25 1.30
CA HIS A 343 -20.91 17.59 1.82
C HIS A 343 -20.41 18.28 3.08
N ARG A 344 -19.77 17.51 3.94
CA ARG A 344 -19.09 17.99 5.15
C ARG A 344 -17.80 17.23 5.33
N ILE A 345 -16.69 17.95 5.29
CA ILE A 345 -15.38 17.37 5.62
C ILE A 345 -15.29 17.24 7.13
N GLU A 346 -15.22 16.02 7.63
CA GLU A 346 -15.10 15.74 9.07
C GLU A 346 -13.66 15.86 9.52
N THR A 347 -12.75 15.27 8.76
CA THR A 347 -11.31 15.36 9.00
C THR A 347 -10.57 15.61 7.70
N LEU A 348 -9.51 16.39 7.77
CA LEU A 348 -8.54 16.53 6.69
C LEU A 348 -7.17 16.77 7.32
N GLN A 349 -6.29 15.82 7.14
CA GLN A 349 -4.90 15.89 7.55
C GLN A 349 -4.04 15.93 6.30
N SER A 350 -3.16 16.92 6.19
CA SER A 350 -2.19 17.01 5.10
C SER A 350 -0.85 17.47 5.66
N PHE A 351 0.20 16.72 5.37
CA PHE A 351 1.53 16.93 5.96
C PHE A 351 2.64 16.33 5.09
N ARG A 352 3.88 16.60 5.45
CA ARG A 352 5.05 15.85 4.99
C ARG A 352 5.50 14.91 6.10
N PRO A 353 5.85 13.65 5.79
CA PRO A 353 6.42 12.74 6.78
C PRO A 353 7.66 13.32 7.44
N GLY A 354 7.81 13.07 8.73
CA GLY A 354 9.03 13.38 9.46
C GLY A 354 10.13 12.35 9.18
N ARG A 355 11.36 12.63 9.64
CA ARG A 355 12.48 11.69 9.56
C ARG A 355 12.13 10.41 10.34
N PRO A 356 12.23 9.23 9.73
CA PRO A 356 12.01 7.97 10.44
C PRO A 356 13.03 7.77 11.58
N VAL A 357 12.51 7.35 12.74
CA VAL A 357 13.32 7.00 13.92
C VAL A 357 12.89 5.60 14.36
N PRO A 358 13.53 4.53 13.83
CA PRO A 358 13.17 3.17 14.18
C PRO A 358 13.35 2.88 15.66
N THR A 359 12.40 2.18 16.28
CA THR A 359 12.48 1.69 17.66
C THR A 359 13.68 0.74 17.83
N HIS A 360 13.88 -0.11 16.84
CA HIS A 360 15.00 -1.04 16.77
C HIS A 360 15.63 -1.01 15.38
N ARG A 361 16.94 -1.19 15.32
CA ARG A 361 17.68 -1.47 14.09
C ARG A 361 18.78 -2.48 14.40
N ILE A 362 18.65 -3.68 13.87
CA ILE A 362 19.59 -4.77 14.09
C ILE A 362 20.42 -4.95 12.81
N PRO A 363 21.67 -4.47 12.80
CA PRO A 363 22.57 -4.61 11.65
C PRO A 363 22.97 -6.07 11.41
N THR A 364 23.63 -6.35 10.29
CA THR A 364 24.34 -7.62 10.08
C THR A 364 25.47 -7.73 11.11
N THR A 365 25.55 -8.85 11.80
CA THR A 365 26.68 -9.20 12.67
C THR A 365 27.90 -9.53 11.82
#